data_e972a89d8181abf890cf1d6d714bb763
#
_entry.id   e972a89d8181abf890cf1d6d714bb763
#
_cell.length_a   1.000
_cell.length_b   1.000
_cell.length_c   1.000
_cell.angle_alpha   90.00
_cell.angle_beta   90.00
_cell.angle_gamma   90.00
#
_symmetry.space_group_name_H-M   'P 1'
#
loop_
_entity.id
_entity.type
_entity.pdbx_description
1 polymer ?
#
loop_
_entity_poly.entity_id
_entity_poly.type
_entity_poly.pdbx_seq_one_letter_code
_entity_poly.pdbx_strand_id
1 'polypeptide(L)'
;WDDLRVRKALAMSIDRGLIVDIVLEGLGRPAYDNILSPEFQYAIETPEITYDPEGAKALLAEAGYPDGLDLTLVASNRPAIRAQVAVAIKQMAEPAGFRIEVETMPHDTYLANVWMKGGFYMGYWGMQPTEDGTFNLLLTSEASYEDTGWKNAEFDALVAQGRATVDEAERAAIYAEAQRLILEERPYLIPFFEDVLTASRTDTENWIVAPISRYFYVEDVWLDRA
;
A
#
# COMPACT_ATOMS: atom_id res chain seq x y z
N TRP A 1 -6.87 14.13 -8.05
CA TRP A 1 -5.77 13.57 -7.21
C TRP A 1 -4.46 14.36 -7.33
N ASP A 2 -4.38 15.37 -8.20
CA ASP A 2 -3.16 16.16 -8.40
C ASP A 2 -2.80 17.02 -7.19
N ASP A 3 -3.79 17.47 -6.42
CA ASP A 3 -3.57 18.25 -5.20
C ASP A 3 -3.16 17.34 -4.03
N LEU A 4 -1.92 17.51 -3.56
CA LEU A 4 -1.38 16.79 -2.42
C LEU A 4 -2.21 16.95 -1.13
N ARG A 5 -2.88 18.09 -0.95
CA ARG A 5 -3.72 18.35 0.23
C ARG A 5 -4.93 17.40 0.26
N VAL A 6 -5.51 17.10 -0.91
CA VAL A 6 -6.61 16.12 -1.03
C VAL A 6 -6.13 14.71 -0.65
N ARG A 7 -4.95 14.28 -1.14
CA ARG A 7 -4.37 12.99 -0.77
C ARG A 7 -4.06 12.89 0.71
N LYS A 8 -3.47 13.96 1.30
CA LYS A 8 -3.20 14.04 2.75
C LYS A 8 -4.49 14.04 3.58
N ALA A 9 -5.51 14.78 3.16
CA ALA A 9 -6.80 14.78 3.84
C ALA A 9 -7.44 13.38 3.86
N LEU A 10 -7.42 12.68 2.72
CA LEU A 10 -7.92 11.30 2.69
C LEU A 10 -7.07 10.37 3.56
N ALA A 11 -5.74 10.52 3.57
CA ALA A 11 -4.86 9.74 4.42
C ALA A 11 -5.18 9.91 5.92
N MET A 12 -5.48 11.15 6.37
CA MET A 12 -5.90 11.46 7.74
C MET A 12 -7.33 10.99 8.06
N SER A 13 -8.12 10.67 7.04
CA SER A 13 -9.51 10.19 7.19
C SER A 13 -9.59 8.66 7.33
N ILE A 14 -8.47 7.94 7.36
CA ILE A 14 -8.42 6.48 7.42
C ILE A 14 -7.86 6.05 8.77
N ASP A 15 -8.70 5.42 9.59
CA ASP A 15 -8.26 4.71 10.80
C ASP A 15 -7.69 3.35 10.43
N ARG A 16 -6.37 3.30 10.34
CA ARG A 16 -5.64 2.11 9.88
C ARG A 16 -5.67 0.99 10.91
N GLY A 17 -5.64 1.34 12.20
CA GLY A 17 -5.77 0.36 13.29
C GLY A 17 -7.13 -0.33 13.24
N LEU A 18 -8.20 0.45 13.08
CA LEU A 18 -9.54 -0.09 12.98
C LEU A 18 -9.71 -0.98 11.72
N ILE A 19 -9.09 -0.65 10.57
CA ILE A 19 -9.09 -1.54 9.39
C ILE A 19 -8.43 -2.88 9.73
N VAL A 20 -7.28 -2.87 10.38
CA VAL A 20 -6.58 -4.10 10.79
C VAL A 20 -7.48 -4.93 11.71
N ASP A 21 -8.12 -4.31 12.69
CA ASP A 21 -8.95 -5.01 13.67
C ASP A 21 -10.21 -5.61 13.04
N ILE A 22 -10.97 -4.82 12.25
CA ILE A 22 -12.30 -5.25 11.80
C ILE A 22 -12.32 -5.92 10.42
N VAL A 23 -11.34 -5.63 9.55
CA VAL A 23 -11.30 -6.17 8.19
C VAL A 23 -10.27 -7.30 8.08
N LEU A 24 -9.11 -7.14 8.73
CA LEU A 24 -8.05 -8.15 8.75
C LEU A 24 -8.15 -9.10 9.96
N GLU A 25 -9.11 -8.91 10.86
CA GLU A 25 -9.26 -9.72 12.07
C GLU A 25 -7.98 -9.78 12.92
N GLY A 26 -7.19 -8.69 12.92
CA GLY A 26 -5.89 -8.59 13.57
C GLY A 26 -4.72 -9.23 12.81
N LEU A 27 -4.95 -9.74 11.58
CA LEU A 27 -3.94 -10.44 10.78
C LEU A 27 -3.26 -9.47 9.80
N GLY A 28 -2.52 -8.52 10.36
CA GLY A 28 -1.79 -7.50 9.63
C GLY A 28 -1.36 -6.35 10.53
N ARG A 29 -0.90 -5.28 9.92
CA ARG A 29 -0.49 -4.06 10.64
C ARG A 29 -0.72 -2.80 9.80
N PRO A 30 -0.85 -1.62 10.42
CA PRO A 30 -0.89 -0.34 9.72
C PRO A 30 0.37 -0.11 8.88
N ALA A 31 0.21 0.51 7.69
CA ALA A 31 1.31 0.78 6.75
C ALA A 31 1.69 2.26 6.64
N TYR A 32 0.84 3.18 7.00
CA TYR A 32 1.06 4.63 6.98
C TYR A 32 1.60 5.17 5.65
N ASP A 33 1.11 4.62 4.54
CA ASP A 33 1.42 5.00 3.16
C ASP A 33 2.87 4.73 2.72
N ASN A 34 3.68 3.98 3.49
CA ASN A 34 4.93 3.43 3.01
C ASN A 34 4.66 2.17 2.20
N ILE A 35 5.25 2.08 1.00
CA ILE A 35 5.10 0.89 0.15
C ILE A 35 6.00 -0.27 0.61
N LEU A 36 7.05 0.03 1.36
CA LEU A 36 7.94 -0.98 1.93
C LEU A 36 7.46 -1.37 3.33
N SER A 37 7.15 -2.65 3.49
CA SER A 37 6.90 -3.21 4.81
C SER A 37 8.18 -3.31 5.62
N PRO A 38 8.12 -3.36 6.99
CA PRO A 38 9.30 -3.45 7.83
C PRO A 38 10.18 -4.69 7.62
N GLU A 39 9.73 -5.68 6.86
CA GLU A 39 10.51 -6.86 6.48
C GLU A 39 11.57 -6.56 5.41
N PHE A 40 11.47 -5.45 4.72
CA PHE A 40 12.50 -5.03 3.78
C PHE A 40 13.76 -4.57 4.52
N GLN A 41 14.93 -4.91 3.98
CA GLN A 41 16.24 -4.64 4.60
C GLN A 41 16.48 -3.14 4.84
N TYR A 42 16.04 -2.29 3.91
CA TYR A 42 16.24 -0.84 3.95
C TYR A 42 14.94 -0.07 4.23
N ALA A 43 13.93 -0.74 4.82
CA ALA A 43 12.72 -0.05 5.24
C ALA A 43 13.04 0.98 6.33
N ILE A 44 12.49 2.19 6.21
CA ILE A 44 12.59 3.20 7.27
C ILE A 44 11.45 3.06 8.27
N GLU A 45 11.65 3.58 9.48
CA GLU A 45 10.55 3.82 10.39
C GLU A 45 9.60 4.85 9.77
N THR A 46 8.33 4.46 9.63
CA THR A 46 7.31 5.30 9.00
C THR A 46 6.52 6.04 10.08
N PRO A 47 6.47 7.39 10.02
CA PRO A 47 5.67 8.16 10.96
C PRO A 47 4.20 7.77 10.90
N GLU A 48 3.59 7.61 12.05
CA GLU A 48 2.17 7.32 12.15
C GLU A 48 1.33 8.47 11.58
N ILE A 49 0.28 8.12 10.84
CA ILE A 49 -0.75 9.05 10.39
C ILE A 49 -1.95 8.87 11.31
N THR A 50 -2.13 9.82 12.20
CA THR A 50 -3.26 9.81 13.12
C THR A 50 -4.59 10.00 12.38
N TYR A 51 -5.60 9.22 12.75
CA TYR A 51 -6.96 9.44 12.29
C TYR A 51 -7.50 10.76 12.86
N ASP A 52 -7.68 11.75 11.99
CA ASP A 52 -8.14 13.11 12.34
C ASP A 52 -9.09 13.63 11.25
N PRO A 53 -10.37 13.25 11.31
CA PRO A 53 -11.35 13.67 10.32
C PRO A 53 -11.62 15.19 10.34
N GLU A 54 -11.46 15.87 11.47
CA GLU A 54 -11.65 17.32 11.55
C GLU A 54 -10.49 18.08 10.88
N GLY A 55 -9.24 17.65 11.14
CA GLY A 55 -8.07 18.18 10.44
C GLY A 55 -8.12 17.87 8.94
N ALA A 56 -8.56 16.66 8.57
CA ALA A 56 -8.76 16.28 7.18
C ALA A 56 -9.79 17.17 6.46
N LYS A 57 -10.91 17.48 7.13
CA LYS A 57 -11.95 18.39 6.61
C LYS A 57 -11.42 19.80 6.39
N ALA A 58 -10.65 20.33 7.35
CA ALA A 58 -10.02 21.63 7.22
C ALA A 58 -9.07 21.67 6.01
N LEU A 59 -8.22 20.65 5.86
CA LEU A 59 -7.27 20.53 4.76
C LEU A 59 -7.99 20.38 3.40
N LEU A 60 -9.11 19.64 3.37
CA LEU A 60 -9.94 19.50 2.17
C LEU A 60 -10.56 20.82 1.77
N ALA A 61 -11.02 21.63 2.73
CA ALA A 61 -11.54 22.99 2.49
C ALA A 61 -10.46 23.93 1.95
N GLU A 62 -9.23 23.88 2.49
CA GLU A 62 -8.07 24.62 1.96
C GLU A 62 -7.69 24.20 0.54
N ALA A 63 -7.95 22.95 0.17
CA ALA A 63 -7.78 22.43 -1.17
C ALA A 63 -8.87 22.88 -2.16
N GLY A 64 -9.88 23.65 -1.69
CA GLY A 64 -10.96 24.19 -2.52
C GLY A 64 -12.28 23.41 -2.46
N TYR A 65 -12.43 22.49 -1.52
CA TYR A 65 -13.61 21.65 -1.33
C TYR A 65 -14.28 21.85 0.05
N PRO A 66 -14.72 23.08 0.40
CA PRO A 66 -15.30 23.38 1.72
C PRO A 66 -16.63 22.62 1.96
N ASP A 67 -17.35 22.28 0.90
CA ASP A 67 -18.61 21.54 0.95
C ASP A 67 -18.42 20.02 0.79
N GLY A 68 -17.17 19.56 0.80
CA GLY A 68 -16.78 18.17 0.62
C GLY A 68 -16.53 17.77 -0.84
N LEU A 69 -16.10 16.52 -1.05
CA LEU A 69 -15.68 16.00 -2.35
C LEU A 69 -16.37 14.67 -2.65
N ASP A 70 -16.98 14.59 -3.83
CA ASP A 70 -17.58 13.35 -4.34
C ASP A 70 -16.52 12.54 -5.07
N LEU A 71 -16.42 11.24 -4.73
CA LEU A 71 -15.46 10.31 -5.30
C LEU A 71 -16.12 8.97 -5.59
N THR A 72 -15.66 8.29 -6.63
CA THR A 72 -16.00 6.87 -6.86
C THR A 72 -14.76 6.02 -6.60
N LEU A 73 -14.84 5.11 -5.62
CA LEU A 73 -13.79 4.14 -5.31
C LEU A 73 -14.15 2.79 -5.89
N VAL A 74 -13.38 2.36 -6.88
CA VAL A 74 -13.62 1.09 -7.55
C VAL A 74 -12.82 -0.04 -6.92
N ALA A 75 -13.48 -1.14 -6.57
CA ALA A 75 -12.85 -2.31 -5.98
C ALA A 75 -13.14 -3.57 -6.81
N SER A 76 -12.12 -4.41 -6.97
CA SER A 76 -12.33 -5.78 -7.46
C SER A 76 -12.96 -6.64 -6.36
N ASN A 77 -13.80 -7.60 -6.75
CA ASN A 77 -14.34 -8.60 -5.82
C ASN A 77 -13.32 -9.71 -5.44
N ARG A 78 -12.07 -9.62 -5.94
CA ARG A 78 -10.98 -10.57 -5.63
C ARG A 78 -9.66 -9.84 -5.35
N PRO A 79 -9.01 -10.15 -4.23
CA PRO A 79 -9.61 -10.82 -3.06
C PRO A 79 -10.76 -9.99 -2.48
N ALA A 80 -11.67 -10.65 -1.73
CA ALA A 80 -12.87 -10.00 -1.18
C ALA A 80 -12.55 -8.82 -0.24
N ILE A 81 -11.39 -8.88 0.42
CA ILE A 81 -10.89 -7.83 1.32
C ILE A 81 -10.85 -6.44 0.66
N ARG A 82 -10.61 -6.34 -0.65
CA ARG A 82 -10.61 -5.04 -1.36
C ARG A 82 -11.93 -4.31 -1.21
N ALA A 83 -13.05 -5.01 -1.41
CA ALA A 83 -14.38 -4.40 -1.28
C ALA A 83 -14.70 -4.05 0.18
N GLN A 84 -14.27 -4.88 1.13
CA GLN A 84 -14.47 -4.64 2.57
C GLN A 84 -13.70 -3.38 3.02
N VAL A 85 -12.44 -3.26 2.63
CA VAL A 85 -11.62 -2.06 2.90
C VAL A 85 -12.19 -0.82 2.23
N ALA A 86 -12.66 -0.91 0.99
CA ALA A 86 -13.29 0.23 0.30
C ALA A 86 -14.53 0.74 1.06
N VAL A 87 -15.35 -0.16 1.59
CA VAL A 87 -16.51 0.20 2.42
C VAL A 87 -16.09 0.82 3.76
N ALA A 88 -15.04 0.29 4.40
CA ALA A 88 -14.51 0.86 5.63
C ALA A 88 -13.96 2.28 5.40
N ILE A 89 -13.18 2.49 4.34
CA ILE A 89 -12.66 3.83 3.97
C ILE A 89 -13.81 4.80 3.70
N LYS A 90 -14.85 4.40 2.98
CA LYS A 90 -16.04 5.23 2.75
C LYS A 90 -16.63 5.75 4.07
N GLN A 91 -16.85 4.84 5.03
CA GLN A 91 -17.45 5.19 6.32
C GLN A 91 -16.54 6.10 7.16
N MET A 92 -15.24 5.81 7.19
CA MET A 92 -14.26 6.57 7.96
C MET A 92 -14.03 7.98 7.39
N ALA A 93 -14.10 8.15 6.08
CA ALA A 93 -13.82 9.41 5.41
C ALA A 93 -15.05 10.34 5.31
N GLU A 94 -16.27 9.84 5.59
CA GLU A 94 -17.49 10.62 5.54
C GLU A 94 -17.46 11.86 6.48
N PRO A 95 -17.03 11.76 7.76
CA PRO A 95 -16.93 12.91 8.66
C PRO A 95 -15.98 14.01 8.16
N ALA A 96 -14.95 13.62 7.38
CA ALA A 96 -14.00 14.55 6.77
C ALA A 96 -14.55 15.26 5.51
N GLY A 97 -15.76 14.93 5.09
CA GLY A 97 -16.41 15.53 3.92
C GLY A 97 -16.18 14.78 2.61
N PHE A 98 -15.59 13.58 2.63
CA PHE A 98 -15.51 12.73 1.45
C PHE A 98 -16.81 11.94 1.26
N ARG A 99 -17.50 12.14 0.16
CA ARG A 99 -18.68 11.36 -0.22
C ARG A 99 -18.26 10.30 -1.24
N ILE A 100 -17.91 9.12 -0.73
CA ILE A 100 -17.37 8.03 -1.53
C ILE A 100 -18.49 7.09 -1.96
N GLU A 101 -18.69 6.92 -3.27
CA GLU A 101 -19.44 5.82 -3.84
C GLU A 101 -18.49 4.64 -4.07
N VAL A 102 -18.84 3.46 -3.55
CA VAL A 102 -18.04 2.25 -3.74
C VAL A 102 -18.66 1.39 -4.83
N GLU A 103 -17.92 1.19 -5.91
CA GLU A 103 -18.28 0.28 -6.99
C GLU A 103 -17.48 -1.02 -6.88
N THR A 104 -18.17 -2.15 -6.79
CA THR A 104 -17.52 -3.47 -6.79
C THR A 104 -17.84 -4.21 -8.07
N MET A 105 -16.80 -4.79 -8.71
CA MET A 105 -16.97 -5.52 -9.97
C MET A 105 -16.17 -6.83 -10.00
N PRO A 106 -16.51 -7.77 -10.91
CA PRO A 106 -15.71 -8.97 -11.16
C PRO A 106 -14.26 -8.64 -11.49
N HIS A 107 -13.34 -9.48 -11.00
CA HIS A 107 -11.89 -9.24 -11.13
C HIS A 107 -11.43 -9.04 -12.58
N ASP A 108 -11.91 -9.87 -13.51
CA ASP A 108 -11.53 -9.77 -14.92
C ASP A 108 -12.03 -8.46 -15.55
N THR A 109 -13.23 -8.01 -15.17
CA THR A 109 -13.79 -6.72 -15.59
C THR A 109 -12.96 -5.56 -15.02
N TYR A 110 -12.57 -5.66 -13.75
CA TYR A 110 -11.70 -4.68 -13.09
C TYR A 110 -10.34 -4.56 -13.80
N LEU A 111 -9.67 -5.67 -14.10
CA LEU A 111 -8.40 -5.66 -14.83
C LEU A 111 -8.54 -5.09 -16.25
N ALA A 112 -9.63 -5.41 -16.93
CA ALA A 112 -9.87 -4.97 -18.29
C ALA A 112 -10.22 -3.48 -18.39
N ASN A 113 -10.91 -2.90 -17.39
CA ASN A 113 -11.54 -1.58 -17.53
C ASN A 113 -11.08 -0.51 -16.54
N VAL A 114 -10.43 -0.89 -15.43
CA VAL A 114 -10.09 0.01 -14.33
C VAL A 114 -8.60 0.06 -14.06
N TRP A 115 -7.98 -1.10 -13.81
CA TRP A 115 -6.59 -1.18 -13.42
C TRP A 115 -5.67 -0.53 -14.46
N MET A 116 -4.77 0.35 -14.04
CA MET A 116 -3.85 1.14 -14.87
C MET A 116 -4.54 2.06 -15.89
N LYS A 117 -5.81 2.43 -15.68
CA LYS A 117 -6.56 3.31 -16.59
C LYS A 117 -6.95 4.64 -15.97
N GLY A 118 -6.37 4.96 -14.82
CA GLY A 118 -6.67 6.15 -14.06
C GLY A 118 -7.90 6.00 -13.17
N GLY A 119 -8.22 7.06 -12.44
CA GLY A 119 -9.30 7.06 -11.47
C GLY A 119 -8.84 6.72 -10.07
N PHE A 120 -9.80 6.36 -9.21
CA PHE A 120 -9.56 6.00 -7.82
C PHE A 120 -10.02 4.57 -7.56
N TYR A 121 -9.08 3.69 -7.30
CA TYR A 121 -9.37 2.26 -7.18
C TYR A 121 -8.47 1.54 -6.17
N MET A 122 -8.92 0.38 -5.73
CA MET A 122 -8.21 -0.48 -4.79
C MET A 122 -7.21 -1.38 -5.51
N GLY A 123 -5.92 -1.06 -5.42
CA GLY A 123 -4.82 -1.94 -5.83
C GLY A 123 -4.58 -3.08 -4.82
N TYR A 124 -3.75 -4.04 -5.20
CA TYR A 124 -3.24 -5.09 -4.32
C TYR A 124 -1.91 -5.61 -4.88
N TRP A 125 -0.87 -5.52 -4.07
CA TRP A 125 0.47 -5.93 -4.46
C TRP A 125 1.09 -6.85 -3.42
N GLY A 126 1.74 -7.90 -3.88
CA GLY A 126 2.56 -8.73 -3.02
C GLY A 126 3.97 -8.14 -2.84
N MET A 127 4.59 -8.44 -1.72
CA MET A 127 5.97 -8.08 -1.44
C MET A 127 6.90 -8.57 -2.56
N GLN A 128 7.80 -7.69 -3.02
CA GLN A 128 8.87 -8.05 -3.94
C GLN A 128 10.12 -8.50 -3.15
N PRO A 129 11.07 -9.20 -3.78
CA PRO A 129 12.28 -9.66 -3.10
C PRO A 129 13.20 -8.55 -2.57
N THR A 130 13.13 -7.36 -3.17
CA THR A 130 13.97 -6.22 -2.81
C THR A 130 13.21 -4.91 -2.93
N GLU A 131 13.70 -3.87 -2.26
CA GLU A 131 13.23 -2.49 -2.37
C GLU A 131 13.29 -2.01 -3.82
N ASP A 132 14.44 -2.23 -4.47
CA ASP A 132 14.65 -1.89 -5.87
C ASP A 132 13.62 -2.57 -6.78
N GLY A 133 13.31 -3.84 -6.51
CA GLY A 133 12.27 -4.57 -7.22
C GLY A 133 10.89 -3.91 -7.08
N THR A 134 10.54 -3.46 -5.88
CA THR A 134 9.28 -2.76 -5.60
C THR A 134 9.24 -1.40 -6.33
N PHE A 135 10.29 -0.60 -6.19
CA PHE A 135 10.34 0.74 -6.78
C PHE A 135 10.29 0.71 -8.31
N ASN A 136 11.06 -0.17 -8.94
CA ASN A 136 11.08 -0.30 -10.40
C ASN A 136 9.85 -0.97 -10.98
N LEU A 137 9.13 -1.72 -10.17
CA LEU A 137 7.88 -2.34 -10.62
C LEU A 137 6.73 -1.32 -10.61
N LEU A 138 6.69 -0.41 -9.61
CA LEU A 138 5.48 0.34 -9.26
C LEU A 138 5.64 1.86 -9.30
N LEU A 139 6.84 2.42 -9.09
CA LEU A 139 6.99 3.83 -8.72
C LEU A 139 7.92 4.65 -9.59
N THR A 140 8.95 4.04 -10.20
CA THR A 140 9.80 4.81 -11.15
C THR A 140 8.97 5.27 -12.34
N SER A 141 9.35 6.38 -12.95
CA SER A 141 8.63 6.97 -14.09
C SER A 141 8.43 6.02 -15.28
N GLU A 142 9.28 4.99 -15.39
CA GLU A 142 9.24 3.96 -16.43
C GLU A 142 8.81 2.59 -15.88
N ALA A 143 8.24 2.55 -14.66
CA ALA A 143 7.80 1.30 -14.05
C ALA A 143 6.69 0.65 -14.88
N SER A 144 6.77 -0.69 -15.03
CA SER A 144 5.81 -1.44 -15.85
C SER A 144 4.37 -1.38 -15.33
N TYR A 145 4.22 -1.11 -14.03
CA TYR A 145 2.93 -1.01 -13.35
C TYR A 145 2.80 0.32 -12.60
N GLU A 146 3.44 1.39 -13.12
CA GLU A 146 3.18 2.73 -12.63
C GLU A 146 1.74 3.11 -13.01
N ASP A 147 0.87 3.16 -12.02
CA ASP A 147 -0.58 3.32 -12.19
C ASP A 147 -1.15 4.55 -11.46
N THR A 148 -0.26 5.38 -10.90
CA THR A 148 -0.63 6.59 -10.16
C THR A 148 -0.51 7.87 -10.99
N GLY A 149 0.25 7.84 -12.09
CA GLY A 149 0.65 9.01 -12.86
C GLY A 149 1.74 9.85 -12.18
N TRP A 150 2.27 9.38 -11.03
CA TRP A 150 3.35 10.06 -10.33
C TRP A 150 4.67 9.89 -11.07
N LYS A 151 5.32 11.02 -11.37
CA LYS A 151 6.63 11.03 -12.02
C LYS A 151 7.52 11.99 -11.27
N ASN A 152 8.59 11.45 -10.69
CA ASN A 152 9.56 12.21 -9.92
C ASN A 152 10.98 11.84 -10.32
N ALA A 153 11.67 12.76 -11.01
CA ALA A 153 13.01 12.52 -11.54
C ALA A 153 14.07 12.36 -10.41
N GLU A 154 13.85 12.96 -9.24
CA GLU A 154 14.72 12.78 -8.07
C GLU A 154 14.57 11.37 -7.51
N PHE A 155 13.34 10.87 -7.39
CA PHE A 155 13.09 9.49 -7.01
C PHE A 155 13.73 8.50 -7.98
N ASP A 156 13.57 8.70 -9.28
CA ASP A 156 14.18 7.84 -10.30
C ASP A 156 15.72 7.81 -10.18
N ALA A 157 16.33 8.97 -9.93
CA ALA A 157 17.77 9.10 -9.74
C ALA A 157 18.24 8.36 -8.46
N LEU A 158 17.51 8.51 -7.34
CA LEU A 158 17.82 7.82 -6.09
C LEU A 158 17.71 6.30 -6.24
N VAL A 159 16.68 5.80 -6.90
CA VAL A 159 16.55 4.36 -7.16
C VAL A 159 17.70 3.83 -8.01
N ALA A 160 18.07 4.54 -9.09
CA ALA A 160 19.20 4.18 -9.93
C ALA A 160 20.53 4.21 -9.16
N GLN A 161 20.74 5.22 -8.32
CA GLN A 161 21.92 5.36 -7.47
C GLN A 161 22.00 4.22 -6.44
N GLY A 162 20.91 3.93 -5.72
CA GLY A 162 20.84 2.85 -4.72
C GLY A 162 21.19 1.50 -5.32
N ARG A 163 20.69 1.22 -6.53
CA ARG A 163 21.03 0.01 -7.29
C ARG A 163 22.52 -0.10 -7.60
N ALA A 164 23.18 1.01 -7.93
CA ALA A 164 24.59 1.03 -8.29
C ALA A 164 25.52 1.05 -7.06
N THR A 165 25.02 1.39 -5.88
CA THR A 165 25.82 1.53 -4.65
C THR A 165 26.06 0.17 -4.02
N VAL A 166 27.35 -0.19 -3.77
CA VAL A 166 27.75 -1.47 -3.16
C VAL A 166 27.77 -1.38 -1.64
N ASP A 167 28.19 -0.24 -1.08
CA ASP A 167 28.20 -0.02 0.36
C ASP A 167 26.77 -0.04 0.93
N GLU A 168 26.52 -0.92 1.90
CA GLU A 168 25.19 -1.12 2.47
C GLU A 168 24.67 0.08 3.24
N ALA A 169 25.53 0.80 3.96
CA ALA A 169 25.12 1.96 4.75
C ALA A 169 24.77 3.15 3.84
N GLU A 170 25.55 3.36 2.79
CA GLU A 170 25.28 4.37 1.77
C GLU A 170 23.99 4.03 1.00
N ARG A 171 23.80 2.77 0.60
CA ARG A 171 22.58 2.31 -0.07
C ARG A 171 21.33 2.49 0.82
N ALA A 172 21.44 2.17 2.11
CA ALA A 172 20.38 2.39 3.06
C ALA A 172 19.98 3.88 3.16
N ALA A 173 20.95 4.79 3.19
CA ALA A 173 20.69 6.22 3.21
C ALA A 173 20.00 6.71 1.93
N ILE A 174 20.40 6.21 0.77
CA ILE A 174 19.78 6.55 -0.52
C ILE A 174 18.34 6.06 -0.57
N TYR A 175 18.07 4.80 -0.20
CA TYR A 175 16.70 4.26 -0.20
C TYR A 175 15.82 4.86 0.91
N ALA A 176 16.41 5.34 2.00
CA ALA A 176 15.69 6.12 2.99
C ALA A 176 15.19 7.44 2.41
N GLU A 177 16.00 8.12 1.61
CA GLU A 177 15.58 9.36 0.94
C GLU A 177 14.48 9.11 -0.10
N ALA A 178 14.61 8.05 -0.90
CA ALA A 178 13.57 7.64 -1.83
C ALA A 178 12.22 7.39 -1.11
N GLN A 179 12.24 6.72 0.04
CA GLN A 179 11.04 6.48 0.84
C GLN A 179 10.45 7.78 1.41
N ARG A 180 11.28 8.75 1.81
CA ARG A 180 10.79 10.06 2.26
C ARG A 180 10.02 10.80 1.17
N LEU A 181 10.48 10.78 -0.09
CA LEU A 181 9.76 11.36 -1.22
C LEU A 181 8.38 10.70 -1.41
N ILE A 182 8.30 9.37 -1.29
CA ILE A 182 7.03 8.65 -1.35
C ILE A 182 6.08 9.12 -0.24
N LEU A 183 6.58 9.23 0.99
CA LEU A 183 5.78 9.66 2.15
C LEU A 183 5.35 11.12 2.07
N GLU A 184 6.18 11.98 1.47
CA GLU A 184 5.86 13.40 1.30
C GLU A 184 4.81 13.62 0.22
N GLU A 185 4.94 12.96 -0.94
CA GLU A 185 4.09 13.17 -2.10
C GLU A 185 2.89 12.23 -2.18
N ARG A 186 2.93 11.10 -1.47
CA ARG A 186 1.83 10.13 -1.33
C ARG A 186 1.20 9.72 -2.66
N PRO A 187 1.98 9.12 -3.58
CA PRO A 187 1.41 8.59 -4.83
C PRO A 187 0.41 7.45 -4.56
N TYR A 188 0.62 6.69 -3.48
CA TYR A 188 -0.29 5.67 -2.97
C TYR A 188 -0.81 6.02 -1.58
N LEU A 189 -2.02 5.56 -1.29
CA LEU A 189 -2.54 5.45 0.07
C LEU A 189 -2.54 3.97 0.45
N ILE A 190 -1.65 3.61 1.36
CA ILE A 190 -1.45 2.21 1.79
C ILE A 190 -1.86 2.11 3.25
N PRO A 191 -3.07 1.60 3.52
CA PRO A 191 -3.59 1.58 4.88
C PRO A 191 -2.97 0.48 5.75
N PHE A 192 -2.58 -0.67 5.17
CA PHE A 192 -2.08 -1.81 5.93
C PHE A 192 -1.17 -2.71 5.10
N PHE A 193 -0.41 -3.52 5.80
CA PHE A 193 0.21 -4.75 5.31
C PHE A 193 -0.55 -5.94 5.87
N GLU A 194 -0.93 -6.87 5.00
CA GLU A 194 -1.62 -8.12 5.35
C GLU A 194 -0.61 -9.21 5.67
N ASP A 195 -0.88 -10.00 6.72
CA ASP A 195 -0.05 -11.14 7.06
C ASP A 195 -0.23 -12.27 6.04
N VAL A 196 0.85 -12.96 5.71
CA VAL A 196 0.81 -14.18 4.91
C VAL A 196 0.48 -15.36 5.80
N LEU A 197 -0.69 -15.94 5.61
CA LEU A 197 -1.16 -17.07 6.39
C LEU A 197 -0.88 -18.38 5.66
N THR A 198 -0.34 -19.36 6.38
CA THR A 198 -0.17 -20.72 5.90
C THR A 198 -0.63 -21.73 6.93
N ALA A 199 -0.91 -22.94 6.49
CA ALA A 199 -1.22 -24.05 7.37
C ALA A 199 -0.43 -25.29 6.91
N SER A 200 0.13 -26.02 7.89
CA SER A 200 0.78 -27.30 7.67
C SER A 200 0.19 -28.36 8.61
N ARG A 201 0.44 -29.62 8.31
CA ARG A 201 0.15 -30.72 9.23
C ARG A 201 1.07 -30.63 10.45
N THR A 202 0.62 -31.13 11.57
CA THR A 202 1.39 -31.12 12.83
C THR A 202 2.66 -31.98 12.79
N ASP A 203 2.74 -32.92 11.84
CA ASP A 203 3.90 -33.75 11.56
C ASP A 203 4.80 -33.19 10.46
N THR A 204 4.61 -31.93 10.07
CA THR A 204 5.47 -31.25 9.07
C THR A 204 6.56 -30.48 9.79
N GLU A 205 7.79 -30.83 9.48
CA GLU A 205 8.99 -30.22 10.04
C GLU A 205 9.64 -29.26 9.03
N ASN A 206 10.32 -28.23 9.54
CA ASN A 206 11.03 -27.20 8.77
C ASN A 206 10.15 -26.43 7.76
N TRP A 207 8.84 -26.29 8.03
CA TRP A 207 7.99 -25.43 7.24
C TRP A 207 8.32 -23.95 7.48
N ILE A 208 8.79 -23.26 6.43
CA ILE A 208 9.14 -21.83 6.49
C ILE A 208 8.05 -21.02 5.82
N VAL A 209 7.53 -20.03 6.55
CA VAL A 209 6.61 -19.02 5.98
C VAL A 209 7.45 -17.84 5.50
N ALA A 210 7.44 -17.59 4.20
CA ALA A 210 8.11 -16.44 3.63
C ALA A 210 7.13 -15.27 3.45
N PRO A 211 7.54 -14.02 3.70
CA PRO A 211 6.70 -12.85 3.47
C PRO A 211 6.41 -12.64 1.98
N ILE A 212 7.23 -13.21 1.12
CA ILE A 212 7.07 -13.18 -0.34
C ILE A 212 6.16 -14.33 -0.76
N SER A 213 4.90 -14.06 -0.97
CA SER A 213 3.81 -15.04 -1.14
C SER A 213 3.94 -16.01 -2.33
N ARG A 214 4.94 -15.84 -3.19
CA ARG A 214 5.18 -16.68 -4.37
C ARG A 214 6.35 -17.65 -4.23
N TYR A 215 7.04 -17.61 -3.10
CA TYR A 215 8.20 -18.46 -2.85
C TYR A 215 7.88 -19.48 -1.77
N PHE A 216 8.18 -20.74 -2.10
CA PHE A 216 8.05 -21.86 -1.18
C PHE A 216 9.44 -22.44 -0.94
N TYR A 217 9.87 -22.42 0.31
CA TYR A 217 11.11 -23.04 0.76
C TYR A 217 10.76 -24.45 1.24
N VAL A 218 10.87 -25.42 0.35
CA VAL A 218 10.44 -26.81 0.61
C VAL A 218 11.59 -27.83 0.57
N GLU A 219 12.79 -27.37 0.27
CA GLU A 219 13.98 -28.23 0.14
C GLU A 219 14.33 -29.00 1.42
N ASP A 220 14.07 -28.40 2.59
CA ASP A 220 14.33 -28.98 3.90
C ASP A 220 13.05 -29.44 4.62
N VAL A 221 11.90 -29.39 3.97
CA VAL A 221 10.62 -29.81 4.57
C VAL A 221 10.51 -31.32 4.55
N TRP A 222 10.20 -31.91 5.70
CA TRP A 222 9.96 -33.35 5.81
C TRP A 222 8.78 -33.65 6.74
N LEU A 223 8.33 -34.92 6.73
CA LEU A 223 7.24 -35.39 7.58
C LEU A 223 7.78 -36.36 8.63
N ASP A 224 7.60 -36.02 9.92
CA ASP A 224 7.87 -36.96 11.01
C ASP A 224 6.71 -37.94 11.13
N ARG A 225 6.90 -39.11 10.50
CA ARG A 225 5.93 -40.20 10.50
C ARG A 225 6.42 -41.35 11.38
N ALA A 226 6.71 -41.06 12.64
CA ALA A 226 7.05 -42.10 13.61
C ALA A 226 5.86 -42.99 13.93
#